data_9b1cd8acf6ac12184a0f61100dc9abf5
#
_entry.id   9b1cd8acf6ac12184a0f61100dc9abf5
#
_cell.length_a   1.000
_cell.length_b   1.000
_cell.length_c   1.000
_cell.angle_alpha   90.00
_cell.angle_beta   90.00
_cell.angle_gamma   90.00
#
_symmetry.space_group_name_H-M   'P 1'
#
loop_
_entity.id
_entity.type
_entity.pdbx_description
1 polymer ?
#
loop_
_entity_poly.entity_id
_entity_poly.type
_entity_poly.pdbx_seq_one_letter_code
_entity_poly.pdbx_strand_id
1 'polypeptide(L)'
;RPLGELDSVTSKVAYSTQEGRKTFYLTVSFIRVEGVVDGEQVVIERPFEFFMPAGQRTDGQQWITSSMRLLSMLARAGGPIAKALADMRDVVWEKGPVRCGTLTREDGVQVPVFHDSEAAAVGFMLQRILINRGFLDSQGNGVPVAQLARRLAARMEAGEMNPGAPNGGDAALPAPAASSAARCPECGARALRKLDGCTRCENCQYVGECG
;
A
#
# COMPACT_ATOMS: atom_id res chain seq x y z
N ARG A 1 -15.79 5.13 -14.63
CA ARG A 1 -14.94 3.99 -14.28
C ARG A 1 -14.89 3.05 -15.49
N PRO A 2 -13.72 2.67 -15.99
CA PRO A 2 -13.61 1.71 -17.07
C PRO A 2 -14.19 0.36 -16.63
N LEU A 3 -14.74 -0.40 -17.56
CA LEU A 3 -15.11 -1.78 -17.38
C LEU A 3 -13.85 -2.65 -17.41
N GLY A 4 -13.82 -3.71 -16.62
CA GLY A 4 -12.72 -4.67 -16.58
C GLY A 4 -11.83 -4.52 -15.36
N GLU A 5 -10.65 -5.11 -15.42
CA GLU A 5 -9.66 -5.20 -14.35
C GLU A 5 -8.72 -4.01 -14.37
N LEU A 6 -8.23 -3.62 -13.20
CA LEU A 6 -7.20 -2.60 -13.02
C LEU A 6 -5.98 -3.24 -12.37
N ASP A 7 -4.80 -2.86 -12.83
CA ASP A 7 -3.56 -3.17 -12.10
C ASP A 7 -3.62 -2.53 -10.72
N SER A 8 -3.31 -3.31 -9.68
CA SER A 8 -3.51 -2.87 -8.30
C SER A 8 -2.43 -3.40 -7.38
N VAL A 9 -2.04 -2.59 -6.41
CA VAL A 9 -1.18 -2.98 -5.30
C VAL A 9 -2.01 -3.01 -4.04
N THR A 10 -2.06 -4.17 -3.38
CA THR A 10 -2.70 -4.33 -2.07
C THR A 10 -1.64 -4.57 -1.01
N SER A 11 -1.60 -3.72 0.00
CA SER A 11 -0.69 -3.82 1.14
C SER A 11 -1.45 -4.10 2.42
N LYS A 12 -1.03 -5.13 3.18
CA LYS A 12 -1.49 -5.35 4.55
C LYS A 12 -0.66 -4.46 5.47
N VAL A 13 -1.32 -3.59 6.19
CA VAL A 13 -0.70 -2.61 7.10
C VAL A 13 -1.08 -2.95 8.53
N ALA A 14 -0.06 -3.01 9.40
CA ALA A 14 -0.27 -3.11 10.83
C ALA A 14 0.12 -1.79 11.50
N TYR A 15 -0.71 -1.34 12.43
CA TYR A 15 -0.45 -0.15 13.23
C TYR A 15 -0.87 -0.38 14.68
N SER A 16 -0.34 0.41 15.58
CA SER A 16 -0.63 0.32 17.02
C SER A 16 -1.13 1.65 17.53
N THR A 17 -2.22 1.62 18.26
CA THR A 17 -2.82 2.74 18.99
C THR A 17 -2.75 2.45 20.50
N GLN A 18 -3.25 3.36 21.32
CA GLN A 18 -3.43 3.11 22.75
C GLN A 18 -4.42 1.96 23.03
N GLU A 19 -5.36 1.71 22.12
CA GLU A 19 -6.35 0.63 22.21
C GLU A 19 -5.79 -0.75 21.81
N GLY A 20 -4.55 -0.81 21.27
CA GLY A 20 -3.88 -2.02 20.85
C GLY A 20 -3.47 -2.03 19.39
N ARG A 21 -3.07 -3.23 18.91
CA ARG A 21 -2.62 -3.43 17.53
C ARG A 21 -3.80 -3.70 16.61
N LYS A 22 -3.84 -2.97 15.49
CA LYS A 22 -4.87 -3.10 14.44
C LYS A 22 -4.21 -3.41 13.10
N THR A 23 -4.95 -4.02 12.19
CA THR A 23 -4.51 -4.25 10.80
C THR A 23 -5.58 -3.84 9.83
N PHE A 24 -5.16 -3.34 8.67
CA PHE A 24 -6.03 -3.04 7.55
C PHE A 24 -5.34 -3.35 6.22
N TYR A 25 -6.10 -3.34 5.15
CA TYR A 25 -5.59 -3.48 3.80
C TYR A 25 -5.77 -2.18 3.05
N LEU A 26 -4.72 -1.73 2.37
CA LEU A 26 -4.77 -0.60 1.44
C LEU A 26 -4.60 -1.13 0.03
N THR A 27 -5.51 -0.76 -0.86
CA THR A 27 -5.41 -1.06 -2.28
C THR A 27 -5.31 0.26 -3.04
N VAL A 28 -4.31 0.36 -3.91
CA VAL A 28 -4.17 1.43 -4.89
C VAL A 28 -4.23 0.80 -6.26
N SER A 29 -5.21 1.22 -7.06
CA SER A 29 -5.35 0.79 -8.44
C SER A 29 -4.78 1.83 -9.39
N PHE A 30 -4.25 1.38 -10.51
CA PHE A 30 -3.59 2.21 -11.51
C PHE A 30 -4.28 2.07 -12.86
N ILE A 31 -4.19 3.12 -13.67
CA ILE A 31 -4.71 3.13 -15.04
C ILE A 31 -3.64 3.68 -15.99
N ARG A 32 -3.58 3.10 -17.18
CA ARG A 32 -2.79 3.65 -18.28
C ARG A 32 -3.66 4.58 -19.08
N VAL A 33 -3.13 5.72 -19.42
CA VAL A 33 -3.79 6.73 -20.25
C VAL A 33 -2.82 7.23 -21.30
N GLU A 34 -3.35 7.48 -22.48
CA GLU A 34 -2.60 8.16 -23.53
C GLU A 34 -2.57 9.66 -23.25
N GLY A 35 -1.48 10.29 -23.57
CA GLY A 35 -1.27 11.72 -23.40
C GLY A 35 -0.22 12.25 -24.36
N VAL A 36 -0.03 13.57 -24.35
CA VAL A 36 1.00 14.25 -25.14
C VAL A 36 1.97 14.92 -24.18
N VAL A 37 3.27 14.63 -24.32
CA VAL A 37 4.35 15.25 -23.56
C VAL A 37 5.37 15.77 -24.55
N ASP A 38 5.67 17.06 -24.47
CA ASP A 38 6.61 17.75 -25.39
C ASP A 38 6.31 17.53 -26.91
N GLY A 39 5.01 17.36 -27.23
CA GLY A 39 4.53 17.12 -28.61
C GLY A 39 4.54 15.67 -29.05
N GLU A 40 5.05 14.76 -28.24
CA GLU A 40 5.06 13.32 -28.51
C GLU A 40 3.89 12.60 -27.82
N GLN A 41 3.27 11.65 -28.53
CA GLN A 41 2.28 10.76 -27.91
C GLN A 41 2.98 9.77 -26.99
N VAL A 42 2.52 9.70 -25.75
CA VAL A 42 3.07 8.83 -24.74
C VAL A 42 1.96 8.11 -23.98
N VAL A 43 2.26 6.93 -23.46
CA VAL A 43 1.41 6.26 -22.48
C VAL A 43 1.97 6.53 -21.10
N ILE A 44 1.10 6.94 -20.17
CA ILE A 44 1.45 7.14 -18.77
C ILE A 44 0.60 6.25 -17.89
N GLU A 45 1.20 5.70 -16.85
CA GLU A 45 0.48 5.04 -15.77
C GLU A 45 0.25 6.07 -14.65
N ARG A 46 -0.93 6.08 -14.05
CA ARG A 46 -1.25 6.96 -12.92
C ARG A 46 -2.13 6.26 -11.89
N PRO A 47 -2.07 6.67 -10.60
CA PRO A 47 -3.02 6.22 -9.60
C PRO A 47 -4.45 6.60 -10.01
N PHE A 48 -5.40 5.69 -9.78
CA PHE A 48 -6.79 5.85 -10.22
C PHE A 48 -7.79 5.68 -9.09
N GLU A 49 -7.60 4.66 -8.25
CA GLU A 49 -8.46 4.41 -7.09
C GLU A 49 -7.64 4.11 -5.85
N PHE A 50 -8.13 4.60 -4.74
CA PHE A 50 -7.65 4.31 -3.40
C PHE A 50 -8.77 3.63 -2.63
N PHE A 51 -8.50 2.47 -2.09
CA PHE A 51 -9.50 1.66 -1.43
C PHE A 51 -8.96 1.07 -0.12
N MET A 52 -9.80 1.13 0.91
CA MET A 52 -9.58 0.45 2.17
C MET A 52 -10.88 -0.32 2.50
N PRO A 53 -10.84 -1.65 2.54
CA PRO A 53 -12.00 -2.44 2.97
C PRO A 53 -12.40 -2.04 4.39
N ALA A 54 -13.66 -1.69 4.59
CA ALA A 54 -14.21 -1.39 5.90
C ALA A 54 -14.35 -2.69 6.70
N GLY A 55 -13.36 -2.98 7.57
CA GLY A 55 -13.41 -4.17 8.43
C GLY A 55 -14.26 -3.97 9.68
N GLN A 56 -14.04 -2.89 10.40
CA GLN A 56 -14.79 -2.54 11.61
C GLN A 56 -15.48 -1.19 11.42
N ARG A 57 -16.72 -1.07 11.88
CA ARG A 57 -17.52 0.16 11.76
C ARG A 57 -17.23 1.10 12.92
N THR A 58 -16.00 1.62 13.01
CA THR A 58 -15.65 2.69 13.95
C THR A 58 -15.82 4.05 13.30
N ASP A 59 -16.05 5.09 14.11
CA ASP A 59 -16.22 6.46 13.59
C ASP A 59 -15.00 6.91 12.79
N GLY A 60 -13.78 6.61 13.26
CA GLY A 60 -12.55 6.90 12.53
C GLY A 60 -12.47 6.25 11.16
N GLN A 61 -12.98 5.02 11.01
CA GLN A 61 -12.98 4.33 9.71
C GLN A 61 -13.95 4.93 8.70
N GLN A 62 -15.05 5.52 9.13
CA GLN A 62 -15.96 6.22 8.22
C GLN A 62 -15.27 7.43 7.58
N TRP A 63 -14.55 8.22 8.35
CA TRP A 63 -13.78 9.36 7.85
C TRP A 63 -12.66 8.93 6.90
N ILE A 64 -11.92 7.87 7.26
CA ILE A 64 -10.87 7.33 6.38
C ILE A 64 -11.48 6.82 5.08
N THR A 65 -12.59 6.09 5.12
CA THR A 65 -13.27 5.60 3.92
C THR A 65 -13.75 6.75 3.03
N SER A 66 -14.30 7.82 3.62
CA SER A 66 -14.67 9.04 2.91
C SER A 66 -13.46 9.68 2.23
N SER A 67 -12.34 9.79 2.95
CA SER A 67 -11.08 10.32 2.41
C SER A 67 -10.56 9.49 1.23
N MET A 68 -10.65 8.15 1.30
CA MET A 68 -10.28 7.27 0.17
C MET A 68 -11.13 7.54 -1.08
N ARG A 69 -12.44 7.78 -0.90
CA ARG A 69 -13.32 8.13 -2.02
C ARG A 69 -12.96 9.48 -2.63
N LEU A 70 -12.67 10.48 -1.81
CA LEU A 70 -12.26 11.81 -2.26
C LEU A 70 -10.89 11.75 -2.97
N LEU A 71 -9.92 11.02 -2.43
CA LEU A 71 -8.63 10.77 -3.11
C LEU A 71 -8.83 10.09 -4.46
N SER A 72 -9.72 9.11 -4.55
CA SER A 72 -10.04 8.45 -5.81
C SER A 72 -10.68 9.41 -6.82
N MET A 73 -11.56 10.30 -6.38
CA MET A 73 -12.14 11.34 -7.24
C MET A 73 -11.07 12.31 -7.72
N LEU A 74 -10.19 12.75 -6.83
CA LEU A 74 -9.07 13.64 -7.15
C LEU A 74 -8.12 12.99 -8.15
N ALA A 75 -7.77 11.71 -7.96
CA ALA A 75 -6.92 10.95 -8.87
C ALA A 75 -7.53 10.84 -10.28
N ARG A 76 -8.83 10.55 -10.38
CA ARG A 76 -9.55 10.49 -11.66
C ARG A 76 -9.58 11.84 -12.38
N ALA A 77 -9.70 12.92 -11.63
CA ALA A 77 -9.65 14.28 -12.16
C ALA A 77 -8.22 14.75 -12.55
N GLY A 78 -7.19 13.91 -12.30
CA GLY A 78 -5.80 14.32 -12.55
C GLY A 78 -5.25 15.32 -11.55
N GLY A 79 -5.85 15.40 -10.36
CA GLY A 79 -5.47 16.36 -9.35
C GLY A 79 -4.18 16.02 -8.59
N PRO A 80 -3.70 16.91 -7.71
CA PRO A 80 -2.40 16.83 -7.05
C PRO A 80 -2.40 15.84 -5.87
N ILE A 81 -2.32 14.55 -6.17
CA ILE A 81 -2.34 13.47 -5.16
C ILE A 81 -1.21 13.61 -4.12
N ALA A 82 -0.02 14.03 -4.55
CA ALA A 82 1.11 14.25 -3.63
C ALA A 82 0.74 15.23 -2.50
N LYS A 83 0.13 16.37 -2.89
CA LYS A 83 -0.32 17.39 -1.93
C LYS A 83 -1.44 16.87 -1.04
N ALA A 84 -2.45 16.20 -1.60
CA ALA A 84 -3.56 15.64 -0.82
C ALA A 84 -3.08 14.61 0.22
N LEU A 85 -2.07 13.80 -0.11
CA LEU A 85 -1.48 12.87 0.84
C LEU A 85 -0.63 13.57 1.91
N ALA A 86 0.05 14.67 1.57
CA ALA A 86 0.75 15.49 2.54
C ALA A 86 -0.25 16.12 3.53
N ASP A 87 -1.31 16.75 3.04
CA ASP A 87 -2.38 17.32 3.86
C ASP A 87 -3.05 16.24 4.75
N MET A 88 -3.22 15.02 4.23
CA MET A 88 -3.76 13.90 5.02
C MET A 88 -2.82 13.46 6.15
N ARG A 89 -1.50 13.59 5.97
CA ARG A 89 -0.50 13.27 7.00
C ARG A 89 -0.47 14.27 8.15
N ASP A 90 -0.94 15.48 7.91
CA ASP A 90 -0.99 16.57 8.91
C ASP A 90 -2.27 16.53 9.75
N VAL A 91 -3.16 15.54 9.52
CA VAL A 91 -4.39 15.40 10.32
C VAL A 91 -4.06 14.93 11.72
N VAL A 92 -4.42 15.74 12.69
CA VAL A 92 -4.29 15.46 14.13
C VAL A 92 -5.61 14.93 14.68
N TRP A 93 -5.55 13.97 15.58
CA TRP A 93 -6.70 13.43 16.28
C TRP A 93 -6.42 13.32 17.79
N GLU A 94 -7.42 13.59 18.59
CA GLU A 94 -7.32 13.58 20.06
C GLU A 94 -7.06 12.20 20.72
N LYS A 95 -7.21 11.10 19.95
CA LYS A 95 -6.97 9.73 20.45
C LYS A 95 -5.50 9.36 20.61
N GLY A 96 -4.59 10.30 20.40
CA GLY A 96 -3.16 10.13 20.61
C GLY A 96 -2.41 9.50 19.43
N PRO A 97 -1.08 9.35 19.57
CA PRO A 97 -0.22 8.96 18.48
C PRO A 97 -0.45 7.52 18.03
N VAL A 98 -0.31 7.31 16.74
CA VAL A 98 -0.39 6.01 16.07
C VAL A 98 0.98 5.60 15.58
N ARG A 99 1.46 4.45 16.03
CA ARG A 99 2.71 3.87 15.52
C ARG A 99 2.41 3.07 14.25
N CYS A 100 2.97 3.50 13.10
CA CYS A 100 2.79 2.80 11.84
C CYS A 100 4.02 2.93 10.95
N GLY A 101 4.54 1.80 10.49
CA GLY A 101 5.72 1.72 9.64
C GLY A 101 7.04 1.90 10.37
N THR A 102 8.11 1.80 9.58
CA THR A 102 9.51 2.01 10.01
C THR A 102 10.24 2.86 8.99
N LEU A 103 11.18 3.66 9.45
CA LEU A 103 12.17 4.33 8.62
C LEU A 103 13.54 3.75 8.93
N THR A 104 14.36 3.59 7.88
CA THR A 104 15.76 3.21 8.05
C THR A 104 16.59 4.47 8.10
N ARG A 105 17.35 4.67 9.18
CA ARG A 105 18.31 5.76 9.31
C ARG A 105 19.55 5.51 8.43
N GLU A 106 20.40 6.50 8.28
CA GLU A 106 21.66 6.42 7.53
C GLU A 106 22.59 5.33 8.08
N ASP A 107 22.53 5.06 9.39
CA ASP A 107 23.26 3.99 10.07
C ASP A 107 22.67 2.58 9.86
N GLY A 108 21.59 2.45 9.07
CA GLY A 108 20.89 1.19 8.81
C GLY A 108 19.90 0.77 9.90
N VAL A 109 19.79 1.51 10.99
CA VAL A 109 18.87 1.20 12.09
C VAL A 109 17.44 1.51 11.69
N GLN A 110 16.54 0.55 11.90
CA GLN A 110 15.12 0.75 11.69
C GLN A 110 14.47 1.38 12.93
N VAL A 111 13.85 2.53 12.73
CA VAL A 111 13.12 3.25 13.78
C VAL A 111 11.62 3.28 13.47
N PRO A 112 10.76 3.09 14.50
CA PRO A 112 9.32 3.20 14.31
C PRO A 112 8.92 4.64 13.97
N VAL A 113 7.87 4.76 13.15
CA VAL A 113 7.26 6.06 12.82
C VAL A 113 5.99 6.23 13.62
N PHE A 114 5.82 7.43 14.17
CA PHE A 114 4.62 7.83 14.88
C PHE A 114 3.88 8.91 14.08
N HIS A 115 2.58 8.86 14.10
CA HIS A 115 1.67 9.76 13.40
C HIS A 115 0.64 10.28 14.37
N ASP A 116 0.15 11.49 14.16
CA ASP A 116 -0.80 12.16 15.06
C ASP A 116 -2.24 11.63 14.92
N SER A 117 -2.51 10.77 13.94
CA SER A 117 -3.81 10.14 13.76
C SER A 117 -3.73 8.85 12.94
N GLU A 118 -4.82 8.05 12.96
CA GLU A 118 -4.98 6.90 12.05
C GLU A 118 -5.03 7.37 10.57
N ALA A 119 -5.64 8.53 10.29
CA ALA A 119 -5.67 9.11 8.96
C ALA A 119 -4.27 9.47 8.46
N ALA A 120 -3.44 10.08 9.32
CA ALA A 120 -2.05 10.40 9.00
C ALA A 120 -1.22 9.14 8.73
N ALA A 121 -1.41 8.08 9.52
CA ALA A 121 -0.77 6.78 9.30
C ALA A 121 -1.17 6.15 7.95
N VAL A 122 -2.45 6.23 7.59
CA VAL A 122 -2.95 5.76 6.27
C VAL A 122 -2.34 6.59 5.14
N GLY A 123 -2.32 7.92 5.26
CA GLY A 123 -1.68 8.83 4.30
C GLY A 123 -0.20 8.50 4.08
N PHE A 124 0.53 8.24 5.16
CA PHE A 124 1.93 7.80 5.10
C PHE A 124 2.10 6.49 4.34
N MET A 125 1.26 5.50 4.60
CA MET A 125 1.35 4.20 3.92
C MET A 125 0.97 4.29 2.44
N LEU A 126 -0.02 5.10 2.08
CA LEU A 126 -0.35 5.40 0.68
C LEU A 126 0.82 6.09 -0.04
N GLN A 127 1.44 7.07 0.60
CA GLN A 127 2.66 7.70 0.09
C GLN A 127 3.75 6.67 -0.19
N ARG A 128 4.01 5.75 0.74
CA ARG A 128 5.01 4.68 0.55
C ARG A 128 4.68 3.77 -0.63
N ILE A 129 3.42 3.39 -0.81
CA ILE A 129 2.98 2.61 -1.98
C ILE A 129 3.31 3.37 -3.27
N LEU A 130 3.01 4.68 -3.33
CA LEU A 130 3.27 5.50 -4.50
C LEU A 130 4.76 5.78 -4.74
N ILE A 131 5.57 5.92 -3.68
CA ILE A 131 7.04 6.03 -3.75
C ILE A 131 7.62 4.73 -4.32
N ASN A 132 7.23 3.58 -3.78
CA ASN A 132 7.71 2.28 -4.23
C ASN A 132 7.32 1.99 -5.69
N ARG A 133 6.17 2.51 -6.14
CA ARG A 133 5.73 2.40 -7.54
C ARG A 133 6.36 3.48 -8.45
N GLY A 134 7.02 4.48 -7.87
CA GLY A 134 7.75 5.52 -8.59
C GLY A 134 6.91 6.73 -9.02
N PHE A 135 5.70 6.91 -8.51
CA PHE A 135 4.85 8.09 -8.75
C PHE A 135 5.23 9.29 -7.90
N LEU A 136 5.82 9.01 -6.73
CA LEU A 136 6.39 10.01 -5.85
C LEU A 136 7.88 9.78 -5.70
N ASP A 137 8.63 10.85 -5.42
CA ASP A 137 10.02 10.77 -5.01
C ASP A 137 10.15 10.34 -3.53
N SER A 138 11.38 10.19 -3.04
CA SER A 138 11.64 9.80 -1.65
C SER A 138 11.16 10.83 -0.62
N GLN A 139 10.91 12.07 -1.04
CA GLN A 139 10.39 13.15 -0.21
C GLN A 139 8.86 13.23 -0.25
N GLY A 140 8.21 12.45 -1.12
CA GLY A 140 6.77 12.45 -1.30
C GLY A 140 6.25 13.45 -2.32
N ASN A 141 7.11 14.09 -3.11
CA ASN A 141 6.72 14.98 -4.19
C ASN A 141 6.34 14.19 -5.44
N GLY A 142 5.47 14.75 -6.26
CA GLY A 142 5.06 14.14 -7.52
C GLY A 142 6.22 14.08 -8.53
N VAL A 143 6.43 12.91 -9.13
CA VAL A 143 7.39 12.75 -10.21
C VAL A 143 6.82 13.39 -11.50
N PRO A 144 7.61 14.16 -12.27
CA PRO A 144 7.16 14.77 -13.52
C PRO A 144 6.62 13.74 -14.52
N VAL A 145 5.55 14.11 -15.24
CA VAL A 145 4.87 13.22 -16.19
C VAL A 145 5.81 12.68 -17.28
N ALA A 146 6.71 13.52 -17.80
CA ALA A 146 7.71 13.11 -18.78
C ALA A 146 8.62 11.97 -18.26
N GLN A 147 8.99 12.03 -16.98
CA GLN A 147 9.80 10.98 -16.36
C GLN A 147 8.99 9.69 -16.13
N LEU A 148 7.70 9.80 -15.76
CA LEU A 148 6.81 8.65 -15.65
C LEU A 148 6.62 7.95 -16.99
N ALA A 149 6.43 8.72 -18.08
CA ALA A 149 6.30 8.18 -19.44
C ALA A 149 7.57 7.41 -19.87
N ARG A 150 8.75 7.98 -19.67
CA ARG A 150 10.04 7.32 -19.98
C ARG A 150 10.23 6.03 -19.20
N ARG A 151 9.90 6.02 -17.91
CA ARG A 151 9.99 4.82 -17.06
C ARG A 151 9.03 3.72 -17.53
N LEU A 152 7.81 4.09 -17.91
CA LEU A 152 6.85 3.14 -18.42
C LEU A 152 7.31 2.54 -19.76
N ALA A 153 7.78 3.37 -20.70
CA ALA A 153 8.32 2.92 -21.96
C ALA A 153 9.48 1.92 -21.77
N ALA A 154 10.45 2.24 -20.91
CA ALA A 154 11.56 1.36 -20.59
C ALA A 154 11.11 0.01 -20.01
N ARG A 155 10.09 -0.02 -19.14
CA ARG A 155 9.52 -1.26 -18.60
C ARG A 155 8.80 -2.09 -19.65
N MET A 156 8.13 -1.44 -20.61
CA MET A 156 7.48 -2.11 -21.73
C MET A 156 8.53 -2.73 -22.68
N GLU A 157 9.62 -2.02 -22.98
CA GLU A 157 10.74 -2.51 -23.79
C GLU A 157 11.47 -3.69 -23.13
N ALA A 158 11.62 -3.65 -21.78
CA ALA A 158 12.21 -4.74 -21.00
C ALA A 158 11.31 -6.00 -20.92
N GLY A 159 10.09 -5.96 -21.47
CA GLY A 159 9.14 -7.07 -21.41
C GLY A 159 8.53 -7.33 -20.03
N GLU A 160 8.76 -6.41 -19.08
CA GLU A 160 8.20 -6.51 -17.74
C GLU A 160 6.68 -6.25 -17.71
N MET A 161 6.14 -5.74 -18.82
CA MET A 161 4.72 -5.42 -18.95
C MET A 161 4.24 -5.73 -20.36
N ASN A 162 3.18 -6.50 -20.51
CA ASN A 162 2.55 -6.76 -21.79
C ASN A 162 1.68 -5.54 -22.21
N PRO A 163 1.95 -4.85 -23.34
CA PRO A 163 1.16 -3.69 -23.76
C PRO A 163 -0.31 -4.01 -24.10
N GLY A 164 -0.64 -5.27 -24.35
CA GLY A 164 -1.99 -5.74 -24.71
C GLY A 164 -2.70 -6.53 -23.60
N ALA A 165 -2.07 -6.75 -22.44
CA ALA A 165 -2.78 -7.39 -21.35
C ALA A 165 -3.78 -6.39 -20.75
N PRO A 166 -5.06 -6.75 -20.58
CA PRO A 166 -5.92 -6.02 -19.65
C PRO A 166 -5.17 -5.96 -18.31
N ASN A 167 -5.15 -4.79 -17.67
CA ASN A 167 -4.40 -4.51 -16.45
C ASN A 167 -4.53 -5.66 -15.42
N GLY A 168 -3.65 -6.62 -15.42
CA GLY A 168 -3.79 -7.85 -14.63
C GLY A 168 -3.07 -9.02 -15.29
N GLY A 169 -1.76 -8.83 -15.59
CA GLY A 169 -0.93 -9.99 -15.89
C GLY A 169 -0.83 -10.85 -14.64
N ASP A 170 -1.24 -12.12 -14.74
CA ASP A 170 -0.83 -13.20 -13.86
C ASP A 170 0.71 -13.26 -13.82
N ALA A 171 1.32 -12.39 -13.02
CA ALA A 171 2.58 -12.74 -12.43
C ALA A 171 2.21 -13.80 -11.38
N ALA A 172 2.26 -15.07 -11.80
CA ALA A 172 2.27 -16.19 -10.87
C ALA A 172 3.31 -15.83 -9.81
N LEU A 173 2.83 -15.49 -8.61
CA LEU A 173 3.69 -15.41 -7.45
C LEU A 173 4.46 -16.71 -7.44
N PRO A 174 5.80 -16.71 -7.33
CA PRO A 174 6.55 -17.94 -7.20
C PRO A 174 5.87 -18.71 -6.08
N ALA A 175 5.42 -19.93 -6.39
CA ALA A 175 4.73 -20.77 -5.43
C ALA A 175 5.60 -20.78 -4.17
N PRO A 176 5.07 -20.41 -3.00
CA PRO A 176 5.85 -20.45 -1.77
C PRO A 176 6.36 -21.86 -1.66
N ALA A 177 7.66 -22.01 -1.54
CA ALA A 177 8.29 -23.31 -1.33
C ALA A 177 7.45 -24.02 -0.27
N ALA A 178 6.94 -25.20 -0.59
CA ALA A 178 5.97 -25.92 0.24
C ALA A 178 6.59 -26.15 1.63
N SER A 179 6.40 -25.20 2.53
CA SER A 179 6.75 -25.38 3.93
C SER A 179 5.71 -26.34 4.50
N SER A 180 6.15 -27.46 5.03
CA SER A 180 5.32 -28.47 5.71
C SER A 180 4.72 -27.93 7.04
N ALA A 181 4.93 -26.67 7.34
CA ALA A 181 4.42 -26.02 8.55
C ALA A 181 2.90 -25.90 8.54
N ALA A 182 2.26 -26.25 9.63
CA ALA A 182 0.83 -26.11 9.83
C ALA A 182 0.39 -24.61 9.76
N ARG A 183 -0.87 -24.37 9.39
CA ARG A 183 -1.42 -23.01 9.34
C ARG A 183 -1.73 -22.50 10.75
N CYS A 184 -1.30 -21.29 11.05
CA CYS A 184 -1.67 -20.61 12.28
C CYS A 184 -3.18 -20.26 12.28
N PRO A 185 -3.93 -20.59 13.35
CA PRO A 185 -5.36 -20.27 13.43
C PRO A 185 -5.63 -18.76 13.53
N GLU A 186 -4.68 -17.99 14.09
CA GLU A 186 -4.84 -16.55 14.27
C GLU A 186 -4.54 -15.74 13.00
N CYS A 187 -3.44 -16.04 12.30
CA CYS A 187 -3.00 -15.23 11.16
C CYS A 187 -3.05 -15.95 9.81
N GLY A 188 -3.39 -17.24 9.77
CA GLY A 188 -3.47 -18.06 8.57
C GLY A 188 -2.11 -18.40 7.92
N ALA A 189 -0.99 -17.86 8.45
CA ALA A 189 0.35 -18.11 7.92
C ALA A 189 0.80 -19.55 8.19
N ARG A 190 1.51 -20.17 7.24
CA ARG A 190 2.19 -21.47 7.44
C ARG A 190 3.51 -21.26 8.17
N ALA A 191 3.44 -20.84 9.43
CA ALA A 191 4.59 -20.47 10.25
C ALA A 191 4.50 -21.03 11.68
N LEU A 192 3.73 -22.10 11.87
CA LEU A 192 3.66 -22.79 13.16
C LEU A 192 4.87 -23.72 13.30
N ARG A 193 5.62 -23.55 14.39
CA ARG A 193 6.72 -24.43 14.79
C ARG A 193 6.57 -24.89 16.22
N LYS A 194 7.00 -26.11 16.51
CA LYS A 194 7.14 -26.61 17.88
C LYS A 194 8.45 -26.08 18.48
N LEU A 195 8.35 -25.24 19.52
CA LEU A 195 9.46 -24.71 20.27
C LEU A 195 9.18 -24.96 21.76
N ASP A 196 10.10 -25.63 22.43
CA ASP A 196 10.01 -25.95 23.86
C ASP A 196 8.70 -26.66 24.27
N GLY A 197 8.20 -27.55 23.42
CA GLY A 197 6.97 -28.29 23.67
C GLY A 197 5.68 -27.54 23.32
N CYS A 198 5.74 -26.24 23.03
CA CYS A 198 4.59 -25.44 22.62
C CYS A 198 4.61 -25.15 21.13
N THR A 199 3.42 -25.07 20.52
CA THR A 199 3.29 -24.65 19.12
C THR A 199 3.28 -23.13 19.06
N ARG A 200 4.29 -22.52 18.43
CA ARG A 200 4.37 -21.05 18.26
C ARG A 200 4.33 -20.65 16.81
N CYS A 201 3.70 -19.52 16.52
CA CYS A 201 3.70 -18.92 15.19
C CYS A 201 4.81 -17.86 15.09
N GLU A 202 5.75 -18.04 14.17
CA GLU A 202 6.84 -17.09 13.93
C GLU A 202 6.34 -15.75 13.36
N ASN A 203 5.14 -15.74 12.75
CA ASN A 203 4.61 -14.53 12.13
C ASN A 203 3.82 -13.62 13.08
N CYS A 204 3.00 -14.18 13.96
CA CYS A 204 2.13 -13.39 14.86
C CYS A 204 2.36 -13.67 16.35
N GLN A 205 3.35 -14.53 16.68
CA GLN A 205 3.68 -14.94 18.04
C GLN A 205 2.55 -15.69 18.79
N TYR A 206 1.55 -16.17 18.06
CA TYR A 206 0.52 -17.05 18.62
C TYR A 206 1.19 -18.24 19.31
N VAL A 207 0.72 -18.56 20.51
CA VAL A 207 1.13 -19.75 21.27
C VAL A 207 -0.08 -20.68 21.38
N GLY A 208 0.03 -21.84 20.76
CA GLY A 208 -0.96 -22.91 20.84
C GLY A 208 -0.67 -23.89 21.97
N GLU A 209 -1.23 -25.10 21.83
CA GLU A 209 -1.11 -26.13 22.86
C GLU A 209 0.34 -26.48 23.17
N CYS A 210 0.65 -26.56 24.46
CA CYS A 210 1.90 -27.07 25.01
C CYS A 210 1.64 -28.49 25.52
N GLY A 211 2.37 -29.46 24.98
CA GLY A 211 2.26 -30.87 25.35
C GLY A 211 3.63 -31.54 25.35
#